data_ac971bfc18195c660a0bde58cff1e629
#
_entry.id   ac971bfc18195c660a0bde58cff1e629
#
_cell.length_a   1.000
_cell.length_b   1.000
_cell.length_c   1.000
_cell.angle_alpha   90.00
_cell.angle_beta   90.00
_cell.angle_gamma   90.00
#
_symmetry.space_group_name_H-M   'P 1'
#
loop_
_entity.id
_entity.type
_entity.pdbx_description
1 polymer ?
#
loop_
_entity_poly.entity_id
_entity_poly.type
_entity_poly.pdbx_seq_one_letter_code
_entity_poly.pdbx_strand_id
1 'polypeptide(L)'
;MKISPALYTLSLTVAAAFVLAFTVGKAYISVPGLWDAAAHQIQQIRLDPLVSFQHYRVWWGPWFNLFGNLALFVPVGYLAYRRSVAATTCFCFLASLTVESLQYLLAAGYSDMDDLIFNTTGGLIGAAAASLHKSPTAMWLFNACAVVILVPYLSLGANQLAAFIA
;
A
#
# COMPACT_ATOMS: atom_id res chain seq x y z
N MET A 1 -15.71 5.35 23.16
CA MET A 1 -16.73 5.07 22.10
C MET A 1 -16.42 3.70 21.51
N LYS A 2 -17.39 2.78 21.42
CA LYS A 2 -17.15 1.44 20.83
C LYS A 2 -17.06 1.54 19.30
N ILE A 3 -16.12 0.83 18.70
CA ILE A 3 -16.01 0.72 17.23
C ILE A 3 -17.15 -0.19 16.75
N SER A 4 -17.97 0.32 15.82
CA SER A 4 -19.04 -0.49 15.22
C SER A 4 -18.47 -1.52 14.25
N PRO A 5 -19.09 -2.71 14.12
CA PRO A 5 -18.66 -3.71 13.14
C PRO A 5 -18.66 -3.18 11.70
N ALA A 6 -19.66 -2.37 11.35
CA ALA A 6 -19.76 -1.77 10.02
C ALA A 6 -18.59 -0.83 9.71
N LEU A 7 -18.21 0.06 10.65
CA LEU A 7 -17.04 0.93 10.48
C LEU A 7 -15.75 0.12 10.34
N TYR A 8 -15.63 -0.95 11.14
CA TYR A 8 -14.46 -1.83 11.06
C TYR A 8 -14.33 -2.51 9.69
N THR A 9 -15.43 -3.10 9.21
CA THR A 9 -15.46 -3.75 7.89
C THR A 9 -15.18 -2.74 6.77
N LEU A 10 -15.84 -1.57 6.79
CA LEU A 10 -15.58 -0.50 5.83
C LEU A 10 -14.09 -0.14 5.79
N SER A 11 -13.48 0.10 6.96
CA SER A 11 -12.07 0.50 7.01
C SER A 11 -11.13 -0.58 6.50
N LEU A 12 -11.41 -1.86 6.75
CA LEU A 12 -10.63 -2.97 6.19
C LEU A 12 -10.75 -3.04 4.66
N THR A 13 -11.97 -2.88 4.14
CA THR A 13 -12.21 -2.89 2.68
C THR A 13 -11.49 -1.71 2.01
N VAL A 14 -11.59 -0.52 2.59
CA VAL A 14 -10.90 0.68 2.09
C VAL A 14 -9.38 0.49 2.15
N ALA A 15 -8.84 -0.08 3.24
CA ALA A 15 -7.40 -0.33 3.35
C ALA A 15 -6.92 -1.34 2.30
N ALA A 16 -7.65 -2.43 2.08
CA ALA A 16 -7.30 -3.41 1.05
C ALA A 16 -7.35 -2.79 -0.35
N ALA A 17 -8.40 -2.02 -0.67
CA ALA A 17 -8.50 -1.31 -1.94
C ALA A 17 -7.36 -0.31 -2.13
N PHE A 18 -6.98 0.41 -1.07
CA PHE A 18 -5.91 1.39 -1.09
C PHE A 18 -4.55 0.71 -1.35
N VAL A 19 -4.26 -0.37 -0.64
CA VAL A 19 -3.03 -1.16 -0.87
C VAL A 19 -2.99 -1.66 -2.31
N LEU A 20 -4.02 -2.35 -2.80
CA LEU A 20 -4.04 -2.90 -4.15
C LEU A 20 -3.93 -1.82 -5.24
N ALA A 21 -4.60 -0.68 -5.06
CA ALA A 21 -4.53 0.44 -6.00
C ALA A 21 -3.11 0.99 -6.15
N PHE A 22 -2.40 1.17 -5.04
CA PHE A 22 -1.07 1.79 -5.03
C PHE A 22 0.10 0.80 -5.07
N THR A 23 -0.17 -0.50 -5.15
CA THR A 23 0.84 -1.54 -5.41
C THR A 23 0.64 -2.13 -6.81
N VAL A 24 -0.29 -3.05 -6.98
CA VAL A 24 -0.60 -3.71 -8.26
C VAL A 24 -1.17 -2.70 -9.28
N GLY A 25 -2.01 -1.77 -8.85
CA GLY A 25 -2.67 -0.78 -9.71
C GLY A 25 -1.72 0.19 -10.42
N LYS A 26 -0.51 0.42 -9.89
CA LYS A 26 0.51 1.26 -10.53
C LYS A 26 0.88 0.82 -11.95
N ALA A 27 0.79 -0.48 -12.24
CA ALA A 27 1.08 -1.03 -13.56
C ALA A 27 -0.01 -0.76 -14.60
N TYR A 28 -1.16 -0.24 -14.18
CA TYR A 28 -2.32 -0.02 -15.05
C TYR A 28 -2.75 1.44 -15.12
N ILE A 29 -2.36 2.27 -14.17
CA ILE A 29 -2.78 3.67 -14.06
C ILE A 29 -1.53 4.55 -13.93
N SER A 30 -1.24 5.36 -14.94
CA SER A 30 -0.18 6.37 -14.89
C SER A 30 -0.65 7.60 -14.12
N VAL A 31 0.23 8.16 -13.28
CA VAL A 31 -0.02 9.44 -12.60
C VAL A 31 0.98 10.47 -13.10
N PRO A 32 0.54 11.47 -13.90
CA PRO A 32 1.43 12.46 -14.48
C PRO A 32 2.32 13.12 -13.43
N GLY A 33 3.64 13.16 -13.69
CA GLY A 33 4.62 13.75 -12.77
C GLY A 33 5.08 12.84 -11.62
N LEU A 34 4.42 11.68 -11.39
CA LEU A 34 4.81 10.73 -10.33
C LEU A 34 5.31 9.41 -10.90
N TRP A 35 4.53 8.73 -11.74
CA TRP A 35 4.94 7.49 -12.38
C TRP A 35 4.21 7.21 -13.68
N ASP A 36 4.82 6.40 -14.54
CA ASP A 36 4.24 5.83 -15.74
C ASP A 36 3.89 4.34 -15.50
N ALA A 37 2.68 3.93 -15.87
CA ALA A 37 2.22 2.56 -15.75
C ALA A 37 3.11 1.58 -16.52
N ALA A 38 3.53 1.93 -17.73
CA ALA A 38 4.41 1.09 -18.56
C ALA A 38 5.75 0.76 -17.88
N ALA A 39 6.28 1.68 -17.06
CA ALA A 39 7.50 1.45 -16.30
C ALA A 39 7.33 0.44 -15.16
N HIS A 40 6.07 0.11 -14.79
CA HIS A 40 5.73 -0.87 -13.76
C HIS A 40 5.25 -2.21 -14.34
N GLN A 41 5.15 -2.37 -15.66
CA GLN A 41 4.79 -3.64 -16.31
C GLN A 41 6.03 -4.54 -16.46
N ILE A 42 6.55 -5.00 -15.33
CA ILE A 42 7.80 -5.76 -15.24
C ILE A 42 7.56 -6.99 -14.36
N GLN A 43 8.12 -8.14 -14.78
CA GLN A 43 8.13 -9.37 -14.00
C GLN A 43 9.57 -9.65 -13.53
N GLN A 44 9.94 -9.08 -12.40
CA GLN A 44 11.28 -9.23 -11.85
C GLN A 44 11.26 -9.32 -10.34
N ILE A 45 12.10 -10.19 -9.76
CA ILE A 45 12.34 -10.30 -8.33
C ILE A 45 13.65 -9.60 -8.00
N ARG A 46 13.65 -8.77 -6.96
CA ARG A 46 14.81 -8.07 -6.41
C ARG A 46 14.98 -8.46 -4.95
N LEU A 47 16.05 -9.20 -4.65
CA LEU A 47 16.33 -9.70 -3.31
C LEU A 47 17.40 -8.88 -2.57
N ASP A 48 18.08 -7.97 -3.25
CA ASP A 48 19.12 -7.14 -2.65
C ASP A 48 18.46 -5.97 -1.90
N PRO A 49 18.52 -5.94 -0.56
CA PRO A 49 17.89 -4.87 0.21
C PRO A 49 18.61 -3.55 0.01
N LEU A 50 17.84 -2.45 -0.01
CA LEU A 50 18.30 -1.07 -0.13
C LEU A 50 19.09 -0.75 -1.42
N VAL A 51 18.98 -1.62 -2.44
CA VAL A 51 19.64 -1.39 -3.73
C VAL A 51 19.13 -0.12 -4.42
N SER A 52 17.87 0.22 -4.21
CA SER A 52 17.27 1.45 -4.73
C SER A 52 17.92 2.72 -4.18
N PHE A 53 18.49 2.67 -2.97
CA PHE A 53 19.23 3.79 -2.37
C PHE A 53 20.66 3.92 -2.90
N GLN A 54 21.21 2.88 -3.52
CA GLN A 54 22.54 2.88 -4.11
C GLN A 54 22.51 3.25 -5.58
N HIS A 55 21.43 2.85 -6.31
CA HIS A 55 21.29 3.01 -7.76
C HIS A 55 19.96 3.67 -8.12
N TYR A 56 19.82 4.97 -7.90
CA TYR A 56 18.60 5.73 -8.19
C TYR A 56 18.77 6.60 -9.46
N ARG A 57 17.66 6.73 -10.20
CA ARG A 57 17.57 7.68 -11.33
C ARG A 57 17.25 9.10 -10.85
N VAL A 58 16.44 9.20 -9.80
CA VAL A 58 16.05 10.45 -9.13
C VAL A 58 16.24 10.29 -7.63
N TRP A 59 16.87 11.29 -6.99
CA TRP A 59 17.29 11.23 -5.60
C TRP A 59 16.14 11.00 -4.60
N TRP A 60 14.93 11.46 -4.92
CA TRP A 60 13.75 11.30 -4.07
C TRP A 60 13.03 9.94 -4.25
N GLY A 61 13.32 9.22 -5.34
CA GLY A 61 12.65 7.98 -5.67
C GLY A 61 12.67 6.91 -4.56
N PRO A 62 13.85 6.56 -4.02
CA PRO A 62 13.94 5.59 -2.90
C PRO A 62 13.17 6.04 -1.65
N TRP A 63 13.21 7.33 -1.33
CA TRP A 63 12.48 7.90 -0.21
C TRP A 63 10.96 7.86 -0.42
N PHE A 64 10.51 8.13 -1.64
CA PHE A 64 9.10 8.02 -2.00
C PHE A 64 8.61 6.58 -1.87
N ASN A 65 9.41 5.59 -2.29
CA ASN A 65 9.11 4.17 -2.11
C ASN A 65 9.04 3.80 -0.62
N LEU A 66 10.04 4.17 0.16
CA LEU A 66 10.09 3.92 1.59
C LEU A 66 8.84 4.48 2.32
N PHE A 67 8.61 5.78 2.20
CA PHE A 67 7.51 6.44 2.91
C PHE A 67 6.14 6.02 2.35
N GLY A 68 6.04 5.77 1.05
CA GLY A 68 4.83 5.26 0.42
C GLY A 68 4.42 3.90 1.00
N ASN A 69 5.33 2.94 1.04
CA ASN A 69 5.06 1.59 1.56
C ASN A 69 4.78 1.60 3.07
N LEU A 70 5.55 2.38 3.85
CA LEU A 70 5.22 2.61 5.26
C LEU A 70 3.78 3.13 5.42
N ALA A 71 3.43 4.20 4.68
CA ALA A 71 2.13 4.84 4.78
C ALA A 71 0.98 3.92 4.35
N LEU A 72 1.19 3.04 3.36
CA LEU A 72 0.20 2.06 2.92
C LEU A 72 -0.12 1.03 4.02
N PHE A 73 0.89 0.57 4.76
CA PHE A 73 0.73 -0.52 5.73
C PHE A 73 0.51 -0.08 7.17
N VAL A 74 0.76 1.18 7.53
CA VAL A 74 0.38 1.71 8.86
C VAL A 74 -1.12 1.52 9.14
N PRO A 75 -2.05 1.89 8.25
CA PRO A 75 -3.48 1.63 8.44
C PRO A 75 -3.81 0.13 8.53
N VAL A 76 -3.15 -0.70 7.72
CA VAL A 76 -3.35 -2.16 7.75
C VAL A 76 -3.01 -2.73 9.13
N GLY A 77 -1.83 -2.41 9.67
CA GLY A 77 -1.41 -2.83 11.00
C GLY A 77 -2.31 -2.29 12.11
N TYR A 78 -2.73 -1.01 12.01
CA TYR A 78 -3.64 -0.40 12.97
C TYR A 78 -5.01 -1.10 13.01
N LEU A 79 -5.57 -1.38 11.85
CA LEU A 79 -6.87 -2.04 11.71
C LEU A 79 -6.80 -3.51 12.12
N ALA A 80 -5.78 -4.24 11.67
CA ALA A 80 -5.62 -5.66 11.96
C ALA A 80 -5.27 -5.97 13.42
N TYR A 81 -4.75 -4.98 14.17
CA TYR A 81 -4.40 -5.20 15.58
C TYR A 81 -5.61 -5.63 16.41
N ARG A 82 -5.42 -6.73 17.15
CA ARG A 82 -6.42 -7.25 18.11
C ARG A 82 -5.88 -7.38 19.53
N ARG A 83 -4.78 -8.10 19.73
CA ARG A 83 -4.22 -8.38 21.06
C ARG A 83 -2.70 -8.50 21.10
N SER A 84 -2.05 -8.66 19.95
CA SER A 84 -0.61 -8.89 19.87
C SER A 84 -0.01 -8.10 18.71
N VAL A 85 0.95 -7.25 19.02
CA VAL A 85 1.73 -6.51 18.02
C VAL A 85 2.51 -7.49 17.14
N ALA A 86 3.18 -8.50 17.72
CA ALA A 86 3.95 -9.49 16.96
C ALA A 86 3.08 -10.28 15.98
N ALA A 87 1.90 -10.77 16.42
CA ALA A 87 0.99 -11.48 15.52
C ALA A 87 0.47 -10.60 14.38
N THR A 88 0.19 -9.31 14.67
CA THR A 88 -0.24 -8.35 13.66
C THR A 88 0.88 -8.03 12.69
N THR A 89 2.11 -7.88 13.15
CA THR A 89 3.28 -7.67 12.28
C THR A 89 3.51 -8.88 11.36
N CYS A 90 3.38 -10.10 11.89
CA CYS A 90 3.44 -11.33 11.08
C CYS A 90 2.34 -11.36 10.01
N PHE A 91 1.11 -10.96 10.36
CA PHE A 91 0.02 -10.80 9.38
C PHE A 91 0.37 -9.78 8.29
N CYS A 92 0.92 -8.62 8.65
CA CYS A 92 1.34 -7.60 7.68
C CYS A 92 2.48 -8.10 6.77
N PHE A 93 3.43 -8.85 7.32
CA PHE A 93 4.46 -9.53 6.52
C PHE A 93 3.85 -10.48 5.49
N LEU A 94 2.93 -11.34 5.89
CA LEU A 94 2.25 -12.28 4.98
C LEU A 94 1.38 -11.55 3.95
N ALA A 95 0.70 -10.48 4.34
CA ALA A 95 -0.06 -9.64 3.42
C ALA A 95 0.85 -8.95 2.39
N SER A 96 1.99 -8.41 2.83
CA SER A 96 3.00 -7.83 1.92
C SER A 96 3.56 -8.88 0.97
N LEU A 97 3.94 -10.05 1.49
CA LEU A 97 4.42 -11.16 0.65
C LEU A 97 3.37 -11.58 -0.40
N THR A 98 2.09 -11.53 -0.05
CA THR A 98 1.00 -11.79 -1.00
C THR A 98 0.96 -10.73 -2.09
N VAL A 99 1.09 -9.45 -1.73
CA VAL A 99 1.15 -8.33 -2.69
C VAL A 99 2.35 -8.51 -3.63
N GLU A 100 3.55 -8.77 -3.11
CA GLU A 100 4.76 -9.01 -3.89
C GLU A 100 4.59 -10.18 -4.86
N SER A 101 3.95 -11.29 -4.38
CA SER A 101 3.64 -12.44 -5.23
C SER A 101 2.66 -12.08 -6.34
N LEU A 102 1.62 -11.30 -6.06
CA LEU A 102 0.67 -10.83 -7.06
C LEU A 102 1.34 -9.91 -8.09
N GLN A 103 2.20 -8.98 -7.67
CA GLN A 103 2.94 -8.11 -8.59
C GLN A 103 3.81 -8.93 -9.54
N TYR A 104 4.52 -9.93 -9.03
CA TYR A 104 5.29 -10.84 -9.87
C TYR A 104 4.42 -11.63 -10.85
N LEU A 105 3.36 -12.29 -10.37
CA LEU A 105 2.49 -13.14 -11.20
C LEU A 105 1.75 -12.35 -12.28
N LEU A 106 1.39 -11.11 -12.00
CA LEU A 106 0.66 -10.23 -12.92
C LEU A 106 1.60 -9.34 -13.77
N ALA A 107 2.92 -9.48 -13.63
CA ALA A 107 3.90 -8.56 -14.22
C ALA A 107 3.58 -7.08 -13.89
N ALA A 108 3.12 -6.82 -12.67
CA ALA A 108 2.60 -5.54 -12.21
C ALA A 108 3.59 -4.78 -11.31
N GLY A 109 4.87 -4.97 -11.51
CA GLY A 109 5.94 -4.30 -10.78
C GLY A 109 7.10 -5.23 -10.44
N TYR A 110 8.09 -4.66 -9.77
CA TYR A 110 9.15 -5.44 -9.16
C TYR A 110 8.60 -6.07 -7.87
N SER A 111 8.84 -7.38 -7.69
CA SER A 111 8.71 -8.01 -6.38
C SER A 111 9.98 -7.71 -5.61
N ASP A 112 9.92 -6.80 -4.64
CA ASP A 112 11.08 -6.16 -4.04
C ASP A 112 11.20 -6.45 -2.54
N MET A 113 12.40 -6.83 -2.11
CA MET A 113 12.71 -7.05 -0.69
C MET A 113 12.51 -5.76 0.13
N ASP A 114 12.80 -4.59 -0.45
CA ASP A 114 12.60 -3.30 0.20
C ASP A 114 11.12 -3.08 0.53
N ASP A 115 10.22 -3.39 -0.41
CA ASP A 115 8.78 -3.23 -0.22
C ASP A 115 8.27 -4.16 0.88
N LEU A 116 8.75 -5.41 0.92
CA LEU A 116 8.42 -6.35 1.99
C LEU A 116 8.86 -5.83 3.37
N ILE A 117 10.06 -5.28 3.47
CA ILE A 117 10.60 -4.70 4.72
C ILE A 117 9.80 -3.46 5.14
N PHE A 118 9.55 -2.53 4.20
CA PHE A 118 8.90 -1.26 4.49
C PHE A 118 7.42 -1.46 4.83
N ASN A 119 6.71 -2.31 4.10
CA ASN A 119 5.33 -2.69 4.39
C ASN A 119 5.20 -3.35 5.77
N THR A 120 6.08 -4.30 6.09
CA THR A 120 6.09 -4.96 7.40
C THR A 120 6.36 -3.97 8.52
N THR A 121 7.31 -3.05 8.32
CA THR A 121 7.64 -1.99 9.28
C THR A 121 6.46 -1.02 9.46
N GLY A 122 5.78 -0.63 8.39
CA GLY A 122 4.54 0.16 8.45
C GLY A 122 3.46 -0.56 9.27
N GLY A 123 3.28 -1.87 9.03
CA GLY A 123 2.37 -2.71 9.78
C GLY A 123 2.71 -2.78 11.29
N LEU A 124 3.98 -2.90 11.63
CA LEU A 124 4.47 -2.86 13.01
C LEU A 124 4.13 -1.51 13.68
N ILE A 125 4.42 -0.40 13.01
CA ILE A 125 4.11 0.95 13.51
C ILE A 125 2.61 1.09 13.76
N GLY A 126 1.77 0.67 12.80
CA GLY A 126 0.32 0.70 12.92
C GLY A 126 -0.20 -0.15 14.08
N ALA A 127 0.32 -1.38 14.24
CA ALA A 127 -0.03 -2.28 15.33
C ALA A 127 0.37 -1.70 16.70
N ALA A 128 1.57 -1.13 16.80
CA ALA A 128 2.05 -0.47 18.02
C ALA A 128 1.15 0.72 18.38
N ALA A 129 0.83 1.59 17.43
CA ALA A 129 -0.09 2.71 17.63
C ALA A 129 -1.47 2.23 18.12
N ALA A 130 -2.04 1.19 17.51
CA ALA A 130 -3.33 0.62 17.91
C ALA A 130 -3.28 -0.04 19.29
N SER A 131 -2.13 -0.57 19.71
CA SER A 131 -1.96 -1.16 21.04
C SER A 131 -2.03 -0.11 22.16
N LEU A 132 -1.63 1.12 21.85
CA LEU A 132 -1.74 2.26 22.76
C LEU A 132 -3.14 2.86 22.75
N HIS A 133 -3.67 3.11 21.56
CA HIS A 133 -5.00 3.71 21.41
C HIS A 133 -5.64 3.36 20.07
N LYS A 134 -6.77 2.64 20.10
CA LYS A 134 -7.58 2.34 18.92
C LYS A 134 -8.92 3.09 18.98
N SER A 135 -9.14 4.04 18.06
CA SER A 135 -10.31 4.91 18.11
C SER A 135 -11.13 4.87 16.81
N PRO A 136 -12.46 5.04 16.90
CA PRO A 136 -13.32 5.22 15.73
C PRO A 136 -12.96 6.46 14.90
N THR A 137 -12.53 7.53 15.56
CA THR A 137 -12.15 8.79 14.89
C THR A 137 -10.97 8.57 13.94
N ALA A 138 -9.92 7.84 14.39
CA ALA A 138 -8.79 7.52 13.52
C ALA A 138 -9.22 6.69 12.29
N MET A 139 -10.18 5.77 12.47
CA MET A 139 -10.72 4.97 11.36
C MET A 139 -11.52 5.83 10.37
N TRP A 140 -12.35 6.76 10.86
CA TRP A 140 -13.08 7.70 10.00
C TRP A 140 -12.13 8.63 9.24
N LEU A 141 -11.11 9.17 9.89
CA LEU A 141 -10.09 10.01 9.25
C LEU A 141 -9.35 9.23 8.16
N PHE A 142 -8.92 8.01 8.44
CA PHE A 142 -8.30 7.15 7.44
C PHE A 142 -9.22 6.94 6.25
N ASN A 143 -10.48 6.54 6.47
CA ASN A 143 -11.44 6.32 5.37
C ASN A 143 -11.66 7.59 4.53
N ALA A 144 -11.80 8.75 5.17
CA ALA A 144 -11.96 10.01 4.47
C ALA A 144 -10.74 10.35 3.62
N CYS A 145 -9.54 10.26 4.18
CA CYS A 145 -8.29 10.50 3.44
C CYS A 145 -8.12 9.51 2.28
N ALA A 146 -8.39 8.21 2.52
CA ALA A 146 -8.27 7.19 1.49
C ALA A 146 -9.26 7.44 0.33
N VAL A 147 -10.51 7.82 0.61
CA VAL A 147 -11.50 8.15 -0.43
C VAL A 147 -11.09 9.36 -1.24
N VAL A 148 -10.60 10.43 -0.58
CA VAL A 148 -10.10 11.64 -1.26
C VAL A 148 -8.95 11.33 -2.24
N ILE A 149 -8.15 10.32 -1.94
CA ILE A 149 -7.03 9.89 -2.81
C ILE A 149 -7.49 8.87 -3.85
N LEU A 150 -8.27 7.85 -3.45
CA LEU A 150 -8.70 6.76 -4.34
C LEU A 150 -9.64 7.23 -5.44
N VAL A 151 -10.58 8.12 -5.14
CA VAL A 151 -11.58 8.55 -6.15
C VAL A 151 -10.91 9.24 -7.34
N PRO A 152 -10.04 10.26 -7.19
CA PRO A 152 -9.32 10.84 -8.32
C PRO A 152 -8.41 9.84 -9.04
N TYR A 153 -7.74 8.98 -8.30
CA TYR A 153 -6.86 7.97 -8.87
C TYR A 153 -7.61 6.98 -9.77
N LEU A 154 -8.73 6.43 -9.31
CA LEU A 154 -9.56 5.50 -10.09
C LEU A 154 -10.24 6.20 -11.26
N SER A 155 -10.65 7.48 -11.09
CA SER A 155 -11.21 8.29 -12.19
C SER A 155 -10.17 8.52 -13.29
N LEU A 156 -8.91 8.75 -12.91
CA LEU A 156 -7.80 8.88 -13.87
C LEU A 156 -7.62 7.58 -14.65
N GLY A 157 -7.64 6.43 -13.98
CA GLY A 157 -7.57 5.11 -14.63
C GLY A 157 -8.73 4.85 -15.59
N ALA A 158 -9.94 5.20 -15.19
CA ALA A 158 -11.13 5.07 -16.07
C ALA A 158 -11.00 5.93 -17.34
N ASN A 159 -10.49 7.17 -17.22
CA ASN A 159 -10.27 8.05 -18.36
C ASN A 159 -9.17 7.51 -19.29
N GLN A 160 -8.07 6.95 -18.74
CA GLN A 160 -7.01 6.34 -19.53
C GLN A 160 -7.51 5.11 -20.30
N LEU A 161 -8.31 4.27 -19.65
CA LEU A 161 -8.92 3.11 -20.28
C LEU A 161 -9.89 3.52 -21.40
N ALA A 162 -10.73 4.52 -21.17
CA ALA A 162 -11.65 5.04 -22.19
C ALA A 162 -10.90 5.58 -23.42
N ALA A 163 -9.80 6.30 -23.22
CA ALA A 163 -8.96 6.81 -24.30
C ALA A 163 -8.20 5.71 -25.07
N PHE A 164 -7.96 4.55 -24.45
CA PHE A 164 -7.32 3.40 -25.10
C PHE A 164 -8.30 2.63 -25.99
N ILE A 165 -9.59 2.63 -25.63
CA ILE A 165 -10.64 1.87 -26.37
C ILE A 165 -11.23 2.70 -27.54
N ALA A 166 -11.15 4.03 -27.49
CA ALA A 166 -11.65 4.96 -28.52
C ALA A 166 -10.71 5.05 -29.71
#